data_549d3424c017df515c77f24ba7a269f8
#
_entry.id   549d3424c017df515c77f24ba7a269f8
#
_cell.length_a   1.000
_cell.length_b   1.000
_cell.length_c   1.000
_cell.angle_alpha   90.00
_cell.angle_beta   90.00
_cell.angle_gamma   90.00
#
_symmetry.space_group_name_H-M   'P 1'
#
loop_
_entity.id
_entity.type
_entity.pdbx_description
1 polymer ?
#
loop_
_entity_poly.entity_id
_entity_poly.type
_entity_poly.pdbx_seq_one_letter_code
_entity_poly.pdbx_strand_id
1 'polypeptide(L)'
;MDNKFQKMLEQASDLAEEQEFEEAILLYDKILQKESKYIPALLDKAATLQRMGKNSQSFQLYESVLKQDIKNLDALIGKGTLLHAKSKFAEAIDCYDSALKIKPKFAMALACKGMSLGEMGNLTDALFCFKKALTIDKDYDLANIGKQKALELLKSQQSKK
;
A
#
# COMPACT_ATOMS: atom_id res chain seq x y z
N MET A 1 8.69 18.73 -19.07
CA MET A 1 9.16 17.44 -18.48
C MET A 1 9.72 16.60 -19.60
N ASP A 2 10.86 16.03 -19.39
CA ASP A 2 11.63 15.37 -20.46
C ASP A 2 10.91 14.09 -20.89
N ASN A 3 10.40 14.05 -22.11
CA ASN A 3 9.72 12.89 -22.73
C ASN A 3 10.56 11.58 -22.61
N LYS A 4 11.87 11.76 -22.36
CA LYS A 4 12.82 10.65 -22.18
C LYS A 4 12.66 9.94 -20.83
N PHE A 5 12.41 10.66 -19.72
CA PHE A 5 12.17 10.03 -18.41
C PHE A 5 10.85 9.30 -18.37
N GLN A 6 9.82 9.87 -19.00
CA GLN A 6 8.51 9.23 -19.08
C GLN A 6 8.60 7.88 -19.80
N LYS A 7 9.24 7.84 -20.99
CA LYS A 7 9.44 6.56 -21.72
C LYS A 7 10.25 5.54 -20.94
N MET A 8 11.29 6.00 -20.24
CA MET A 8 12.13 5.09 -19.43
C MET A 8 11.36 4.57 -18.22
N LEU A 9 10.48 5.38 -17.62
CA LEU A 9 9.62 4.99 -16.53
C LEU A 9 8.59 3.93 -16.99
N GLU A 10 7.93 4.17 -18.11
CA GLU A 10 6.99 3.23 -18.74
C GLU A 10 7.68 1.88 -19.01
N GLN A 11 8.84 1.89 -19.66
CA GLN A 11 9.60 0.67 -19.91
C GLN A 11 9.98 -0.06 -18.62
N ALA A 12 10.36 0.66 -17.55
CA ALA A 12 10.69 0.05 -16.28
C ALA A 12 9.45 -0.55 -15.60
N SER A 13 8.28 0.09 -15.75
CA SER A 13 7.02 -0.43 -15.21
C SER A 13 6.59 -1.70 -15.95
N ASP A 14 6.72 -1.74 -17.28
CA ASP A 14 6.43 -2.93 -18.10
C ASP A 14 7.30 -4.11 -17.66
N LEU A 15 8.61 -3.91 -17.52
CA LEU A 15 9.53 -4.92 -17.01
C LEU A 15 9.15 -5.42 -15.60
N ALA A 16 8.74 -4.50 -14.73
CA ALA A 16 8.29 -4.89 -13.39
C ALA A 16 7.00 -5.70 -13.43
N GLU A 17 6.07 -5.44 -14.35
CA GLU A 17 4.87 -6.26 -14.55
C GLU A 17 5.21 -7.66 -15.08
N GLU A 18 6.18 -7.75 -15.97
CA GLU A 18 6.74 -9.01 -16.50
C GLU A 18 7.60 -9.78 -15.48
N GLN A 19 7.76 -9.25 -14.27
CA GLN A 19 8.58 -9.76 -13.17
C GLN A 19 10.10 -9.70 -13.42
N GLU A 20 10.53 -8.97 -14.42
CA GLU A 20 11.93 -8.65 -14.69
C GLU A 20 12.41 -7.50 -13.77
N PHE A 21 12.42 -7.79 -12.47
CA PHE A 21 12.58 -6.77 -11.44
C PHE A 21 13.96 -6.12 -11.43
N GLU A 22 15.00 -6.89 -11.69
CA GLU A 22 16.38 -6.40 -11.71
C GLU A 22 16.58 -5.38 -12.82
N GLU A 23 16.07 -5.64 -14.01
CA GLU A 23 16.10 -4.75 -15.17
C GLU A 23 15.28 -3.49 -14.92
N ALA A 24 14.10 -3.65 -14.34
CA ALA A 24 13.25 -2.51 -13.93
C ALA A 24 14.00 -1.60 -12.94
N ILE A 25 14.63 -2.16 -11.91
CA ILE A 25 15.40 -1.40 -10.92
C ILE A 25 16.55 -0.64 -11.58
N LEU A 26 17.26 -1.24 -12.53
CA LEU A 26 18.34 -0.56 -13.26
C LEU A 26 17.85 0.67 -14.02
N LEU A 27 16.63 0.62 -14.59
CA LEU A 27 16.06 1.77 -15.29
C LEU A 27 15.61 2.86 -14.30
N TYR A 28 14.96 2.49 -13.20
CA TYR A 28 14.64 3.46 -12.14
C TYR A 28 15.90 4.13 -11.59
N ASP A 29 16.98 3.39 -11.40
CA ASP A 29 18.27 3.93 -10.94
C ASP A 29 18.87 4.93 -11.93
N LYS A 30 18.79 4.66 -13.24
CA LYS A 30 19.24 5.60 -14.27
C LYS A 30 18.44 6.92 -14.24
N ILE A 31 17.15 6.86 -13.98
CA ILE A 31 16.30 8.05 -13.80
C ILE A 31 16.76 8.80 -12.54
N LEU A 32 16.87 8.11 -11.42
CA LEU A 32 17.17 8.70 -10.12
C LEU A 32 18.60 9.22 -9.99
N GLN A 33 19.56 8.70 -10.78
CA GLN A 33 20.90 9.29 -10.92
C GLN A 33 20.87 10.70 -11.53
N LYS A 34 19.91 10.99 -12.40
CA LYS A 34 19.75 12.29 -13.03
C LYS A 34 18.83 13.21 -12.23
N GLU A 35 17.78 12.65 -11.67
CA GLU A 35 16.78 13.37 -10.89
C GLU A 35 16.44 12.56 -9.63
N SER A 36 17.25 12.71 -8.60
CA SER A 36 17.18 11.90 -7.36
C SER A 36 15.88 12.06 -6.57
N LYS A 37 15.11 13.10 -6.87
CA LYS A 37 13.82 13.41 -6.21
C LYS A 37 12.61 13.13 -7.09
N TYR A 38 12.77 12.45 -8.22
CA TYR A 38 11.67 12.15 -9.12
C TYR A 38 10.69 11.16 -8.50
N ILE A 39 9.59 11.69 -7.94
CA ILE A 39 8.61 10.93 -7.16
C ILE A 39 8.07 9.70 -7.91
N PRO A 40 7.68 9.75 -9.20
CA PRO A 40 7.20 8.55 -9.88
C PRO A 40 8.20 7.40 -9.86
N ALA A 41 9.46 7.66 -10.19
CA ALA A 41 10.49 6.60 -10.17
C ALA A 41 10.78 6.08 -8.75
N LEU A 42 10.69 6.94 -7.72
CA LEU A 42 10.83 6.52 -6.32
C LEU A 42 9.71 5.58 -5.89
N LEU A 43 8.45 5.88 -6.29
CA LEU A 43 7.27 5.07 -5.98
C LEU A 43 7.32 3.72 -6.68
N ASP A 44 7.56 3.71 -7.99
CA ASP A 44 7.57 2.48 -8.78
C ASP A 44 8.74 1.57 -8.35
N LYS A 45 9.92 2.15 -8.10
CA LYS A 45 11.05 1.41 -7.53
C LYS A 45 10.70 0.84 -6.15
N ALA A 46 10.03 1.61 -5.29
CA ALA A 46 9.61 1.14 -3.97
C ALA A 46 8.64 -0.04 -4.06
N ALA A 47 7.64 0.05 -4.95
CA ALA A 47 6.68 -1.02 -5.19
C ALA A 47 7.37 -2.29 -5.75
N THR A 48 8.30 -2.13 -6.71
CA THR A 48 9.08 -3.23 -7.28
C THR A 48 9.93 -3.92 -6.21
N LEU A 49 10.64 -3.15 -5.38
CA LEU A 49 11.43 -3.69 -4.27
C LEU A 49 10.55 -4.43 -3.24
N GLN A 50 9.34 -3.94 -2.99
CA GLN A 50 8.38 -4.63 -2.11
C GLN A 50 7.97 -5.98 -2.70
N ARG A 51 7.70 -6.07 -4.00
CA ARG A 51 7.40 -7.34 -4.71
C ARG A 51 8.58 -8.32 -4.65
N MET A 52 9.81 -7.81 -4.67
CA MET A 52 11.04 -8.60 -4.48
C MET A 52 11.28 -9.02 -3.01
N GLY A 53 10.45 -8.60 -2.06
CA GLY A 53 10.67 -8.83 -0.63
C GLY A 53 11.77 -7.95 0.00
N LYS A 54 12.34 -6.99 -0.74
CA LYS A 54 13.36 -6.05 -0.24
C LYS A 54 12.71 -4.91 0.57
N ASN A 55 11.94 -5.29 1.58
CA ASN A 55 11.03 -4.42 2.34
C ASN A 55 11.72 -3.24 3.02
N SER A 56 12.96 -3.39 3.49
CA SER A 56 13.70 -2.30 4.15
C SER A 56 14.07 -1.18 3.17
N GLN A 57 14.48 -1.53 1.95
CA GLN A 57 14.82 -0.56 0.91
C GLN A 57 13.55 0.13 0.40
N SER A 58 12.49 -0.62 0.16
CA SER A 58 11.17 -0.09 -0.21
C SER A 58 10.66 0.92 0.82
N PHE A 59 10.75 0.60 2.10
CA PHE A 59 10.33 1.49 3.19
C PHE A 59 11.06 2.84 3.17
N GLN A 60 12.39 2.83 2.97
CA GLN A 60 13.19 4.05 2.87
C GLN A 60 12.77 4.94 1.70
N LEU A 61 12.41 4.33 0.56
CA LEU A 61 11.93 5.08 -0.60
C LEU A 61 10.56 5.73 -0.35
N TYR A 62 9.60 5.00 0.25
CA TYR A 62 8.32 5.60 0.62
C TYR A 62 8.52 6.74 1.64
N GLU A 63 9.42 6.60 2.61
CA GLU A 63 9.75 7.70 3.51
C GLU A 63 10.38 8.89 2.79
N SER A 64 11.22 8.64 1.79
CA SER A 64 11.81 9.71 0.97
C SER A 64 10.73 10.47 0.18
N VAL A 65 9.74 9.77 -0.36
CA VAL A 65 8.59 10.39 -1.01
C VAL A 65 7.78 11.22 -0.01
N LEU A 66 7.47 10.67 1.17
CA LEU A 66 6.68 11.38 2.18
C LEU A 66 7.40 12.60 2.79
N LYS A 67 8.73 12.65 2.75
CA LYS A 67 9.50 13.86 3.08
C LYS A 67 9.34 14.98 2.05
N GLN A 68 9.06 14.64 0.80
CA GLN A 68 8.84 15.60 -0.29
C GLN A 68 7.35 15.98 -0.40
N ASP A 69 6.48 14.99 -0.30
CA ASP A 69 5.03 15.12 -0.40
C ASP A 69 4.37 14.27 0.69
N ILE A 70 4.12 14.87 1.84
CA ILE A 70 3.50 14.21 3.01
C ILE A 70 2.06 13.71 2.72
N LYS A 71 1.43 14.22 1.64
CA LYS A 71 0.08 13.84 1.22
C LYS A 71 0.07 12.81 0.11
N ASN A 72 1.21 12.25 -0.26
CA ASN A 72 1.29 11.24 -1.30
C ASN A 72 0.57 9.95 -0.87
N LEU A 73 -0.54 9.67 -1.53
CA LEU A 73 -1.40 8.53 -1.16
C LEU A 73 -0.71 7.18 -1.37
N ASP A 74 0.02 7.03 -2.48
CA ASP A 74 0.69 5.76 -2.82
C ASP A 74 1.80 5.45 -1.81
N ALA A 75 2.57 6.47 -1.42
CA ALA A 75 3.60 6.33 -0.40
C ALA A 75 3.01 6.03 0.99
N LEU A 76 1.88 6.65 1.36
CA LEU A 76 1.19 6.35 2.62
C LEU A 76 0.69 4.90 2.65
N ILE A 77 0.06 4.44 1.58
CA ILE A 77 -0.42 3.05 1.48
C ILE A 77 0.75 2.08 1.46
N GLY A 78 1.77 2.31 0.62
CA GLY A 78 2.95 1.45 0.54
C GLY A 78 3.69 1.32 1.87
N LYS A 79 3.92 2.44 2.57
CA LYS A 79 4.51 2.43 3.92
C LYS A 79 3.62 1.65 4.91
N GLY A 80 2.31 1.87 4.89
CA GLY A 80 1.36 1.19 5.76
C GLY A 80 1.35 -0.33 5.53
N THR A 81 1.37 -0.79 4.27
CA THR A 81 1.42 -2.23 3.96
C THR A 81 2.71 -2.89 4.43
N LEU A 82 3.85 -2.20 4.33
CA LEU A 82 5.12 -2.69 4.87
C LEU A 82 5.13 -2.76 6.40
N LEU A 83 4.50 -1.81 7.08
CA LEU A 83 4.33 -1.82 8.54
C LEU A 83 3.41 -2.97 8.97
N HIS A 84 2.30 -3.17 8.25
CA HIS A 84 1.40 -4.31 8.48
C HIS A 84 2.14 -5.64 8.34
N ALA A 85 2.93 -5.82 7.28
CA ALA A 85 3.74 -7.02 7.06
C ALA A 85 4.77 -7.29 8.18
N LYS A 86 5.19 -6.24 8.89
CA LYS A 86 6.07 -6.31 10.08
C LYS A 86 5.27 -6.45 11.39
N SER A 87 3.97 -6.71 11.34
CA SER A 87 3.06 -6.77 12.48
C SER A 87 2.97 -5.47 13.30
N LYS A 88 3.39 -4.35 12.73
CA LYS A 88 3.29 -3.00 13.31
C LYS A 88 1.92 -2.39 12.96
N PHE A 89 0.86 -3.05 13.41
CA PHE A 89 -0.50 -2.76 12.95
C PHE A 89 -0.98 -1.36 13.33
N ALA A 90 -0.64 -0.86 14.51
CA ALA A 90 -1.01 0.49 14.94
C ALA A 90 -0.37 1.56 14.04
N GLU A 91 0.94 1.45 13.78
CA GLU A 91 1.66 2.36 12.88
C GLU A 91 1.12 2.28 11.43
N ALA A 92 0.72 1.08 10.98
CA ALA A 92 0.09 0.90 9.67
C ALA A 92 -1.27 1.64 9.60
N ILE A 93 -2.09 1.53 10.65
CA ILE A 93 -3.38 2.23 10.75
C ILE A 93 -3.19 3.74 10.68
N ASP A 94 -2.17 4.30 11.34
CA ASP A 94 -1.86 5.73 11.28
C ASP A 94 -1.56 6.20 9.83
N CYS A 95 -0.87 5.37 9.04
CA CYS A 95 -0.63 5.64 7.62
C CYS A 95 -1.94 5.65 6.82
N TYR A 96 -2.81 4.66 7.03
CA TYR A 96 -4.10 4.58 6.34
C TYR A 96 -5.05 5.68 6.76
N ASP A 97 -5.05 6.07 8.03
CA ASP A 97 -5.84 7.20 8.52
C ASP A 97 -5.37 8.53 7.92
N SER A 98 -4.06 8.69 7.74
CA SER A 98 -3.50 9.84 7.02
C SER A 98 -3.98 9.88 5.57
N ALA A 99 -3.97 8.74 4.87
CA ALA A 99 -4.51 8.63 3.52
C ALA A 99 -6.03 8.93 3.48
N LEU A 100 -6.79 8.45 4.45
CA LEU A 100 -8.24 8.67 4.54
C LEU A 100 -8.62 10.12 4.89
N LYS A 101 -7.76 10.85 5.62
CA LYS A 101 -7.92 12.30 5.82
C LYS A 101 -7.81 13.09 4.51
N ILE A 102 -6.96 12.62 3.59
CA ILE A 102 -6.76 13.26 2.28
C ILE A 102 -7.88 12.84 1.31
N LYS A 103 -8.16 11.52 1.26
CA LYS A 103 -9.18 10.93 0.38
C LYS A 103 -10.14 10.05 1.20
N PRO A 104 -11.24 10.63 1.76
CA PRO A 104 -12.17 9.88 2.63
C PRO A 104 -12.86 8.68 1.97
N LYS A 105 -13.02 8.71 0.64
CA LYS A 105 -13.57 7.61 -0.18
C LYS A 105 -12.45 6.87 -0.90
N PHE A 106 -11.57 6.21 -0.15
CA PHE A 106 -10.46 5.43 -0.69
C PHE A 106 -10.60 3.97 -0.24
N ALA A 107 -11.22 3.14 -1.09
CA ALA A 107 -11.53 1.74 -0.78
C ALA A 107 -10.30 0.94 -0.33
N MET A 108 -9.15 1.12 -1.02
CA MET A 108 -7.89 0.45 -0.66
C MET A 108 -7.45 0.80 0.78
N ALA A 109 -7.42 2.08 1.14
CA ALA A 109 -7.01 2.50 2.48
C ALA A 109 -7.95 1.95 3.57
N LEU A 110 -9.25 1.94 3.31
CA LEU A 110 -10.25 1.35 4.22
C LEU A 110 -10.04 -0.15 4.38
N ALA A 111 -9.83 -0.89 3.30
CA ALA A 111 -9.60 -2.32 3.36
C ALA A 111 -8.31 -2.67 4.10
N CYS A 112 -7.20 -1.98 3.78
CA CYS A 112 -5.92 -2.17 4.47
C CYS A 112 -6.00 -1.84 5.98
N LYS A 113 -6.73 -0.77 6.33
CA LYS A 113 -7.03 -0.45 7.74
C LYS A 113 -7.82 -1.57 8.41
N GLY A 114 -8.87 -2.07 7.74
CA GLY A 114 -9.67 -3.20 8.23
C GLY A 114 -8.82 -4.46 8.46
N MET A 115 -7.89 -4.77 7.58
CA MET A 115 -6.96 -5.88 7.75
C MET A 115 -6.12 -5.72 9.03
N SER A 116 -5.52 -4.55 9.24
CA SER A 116 -4.69 -4.28 10.43
C SER A 116 -5.51 -4.32 11.72
N LEU A 117 -6.73 -3.80 11.71
CA LEU A 117 -7.66 -3.89 12.84
C LEU A 117 -8.04 -5.35 13.13
N GLY A 118 -8.27 -6.16 12.09
CA GLY A 118 -8.57 -7.58 12.22
C GLY A 118 -7.44 -8.36 12.88
N GLU A 119 -6.18 -8.12 12.49
CA GLU A 119 -5.00 -8.75 13.11
C GLU A 119 -4.80 -8.32 14.59
N MET A 120 -5.26 -7.13 14.97
CA MET A 120 -5.30 -6.67 16.36
C MET A 120 -6.49 -7.24 17.16
N GLY A 121 -7.37 -8.03 16.53
CA GLY A 121 -8.58 -8.57 17.16
C GLY A 121 -9.76 -7.60 17.23
N ASN A 122 -9.64 -6.40 16.70
CA ASN A 122 -10.70 -5.38 16.66
C ASN A 122 -11.68 -5.69 15.50
N LEU A 123 -12.34 -6.85 15.59
CA LEU A 123 -13.14 -7.41 14.49
C LEU A 123 -14.33 -6.54 14.09
N THR A 124 -14.97 -5.86 15.05
CA THR A 124 -16.11 -4.96 14.78
C THR A 124 -15.70 -3.77 13.93
N ASP A 125 -14.58 -3.13 14.28
CA ASP A 125 -14.07 -1.97 13.55
C ASP A 125 -13.51 -2.39 12.19
N ALA A 126 -12.86 -3.57 12.13
CA ALA A 126 -12.43 -4.17 10.86
C ALA A 126 -13.61 -4.37 9.91
N LEU A 127 -14.71 -4.96 10.41
CA LEU A 127 -15.92 -5.19 9.64
C LEU A 127 -16.56 -3.87 9.16
N PHE A 128 -16.53 -2.83 9.98
CA PHE A 128 -17.00 -1.50 9.58
C PHE A 128 -16.17 -0.94 8.42
N CYS A 129 -14.83 -1.05 8.52
CA CYS A 129 -13.93 -0.59 7.46
C CYS A 129 -14.16 -1.35 6.14
N PHE A 130 -14.30 -2.68 6.17
CA PHE A 130 -14.57 -3.48 4.98
C PHE A 130 -15.92 -3.14 4.34
N LYS A 131 -16.99 -3.01 5.15
CA LYS A 131 -18.29 -2.59 4.65
C LYS A 131 -18.23 -1.22 3.97
N LYS A 132 -17.51 -0.27 4.57
CA LYS A 132 -17.33 1.07 4.00
C LYS A 132 -16.52 1.03 2.70
N ALA A 133 -15.48 0.19 2.60
CA ALA A 133 -14.75 -0.03 1.35
C ALA A 133 -15.68 -0.54 0.24
N LEU A 134 -16.55 -1.51 0.56
CA LEU A 134 -17.51 -2.10 -0.38
C LEU A 134 -18.68 -1.17 -0.77
N THR A 135 -18.92 -0.08 -0.03
CA THR A 135 -19.85 0.96 -0.52
C THR A 135 -19.22 1.83 -1.62
N ILE A 136 -17.90 1.83 -1.71
CA ILE A 136 -17.13 2.60 -2.71
C ILE A 136 -16.88 1.73 -3.94
N ASP A 137 -16.44 0.50 -3.71
CA ASP A 137 -16.16 -0.51 -4.72
C ASP A 137 -16.71 -1.85 -4.25
N LYS A 138 -17.82 -2.28 -4.86
CA LYS A 138 -18.58 -3.48 -4.45
C LYS A 138 -17.80 -4.77 -4.71
N ASP A 139 -16.94 -4.77 -5.71
CA ASP A 139 -16.19 -5.93 -6.18
C ASP A 139 -14.74 -5.94 -5.64
N TYR A 140 -14.44 -5.08 -4.67
CA TYR A 140 -13.09 -5.00 -4.11
C TYR A 140 -12.75 -6.26 -3.29
N ASP A 141 -12.02 -7.18 -3.91
CA ASP A 141 -11.73 -8.53 -3.40
C ASP A 141 -11.17 -8.53 -1.98
N LEU A 142 -10.18 -7.68 -1.70
CA LEU A 142 -9.56 -7.60 -0.38
C LEU A 142 -10.58 -7.28 0.73
N ALA A 143 -11.52 -6.39 0.45
CA ALA A 143 -12.57 -6.02 1.40
C ALA A 143 -13.62 -7.12 1.54
N ASN A 144 -13.96 -7.84 0.47
CA ASN A 144 -14.88 -8.98 0.52
C ASN A 144 -14.29 -10.12 1.35
N ILE A 145 -13.05 -10.52 1.09
CA ILE A 145 -12.34 -11.57 1.83
C ILE A 145 -12.20 -11.17 3.31
N GLY A 146 -11.72 -9.96 3.59
CA GLY A 146 -11.55 -9.46 4.94
C GLY A 146 -12.85 -9.41 5.74
N LYS A 147 -13.95 -8.95 5.12
CA LYS A 147 -15.29 -8.93 5.72
C LYS A 147 -15.74 -10.33 6.09
N GLN A 148 -15.58 -11.31 5.19
CA GLN A 148 -15.99 -12.68 5.44
C GLN A 148 -15.22 -13.29 6.60
N LYS A 149 -13.88 -13.16 6.60
CA LYS A 149 -13.01 -13.62 7.70
C LYS A 149 -13.41 -13.00 9.05
N ALA A 150 -13.66 -11.68 9.08
CA ALA A 150 -14.07 -11.00 10.30
C ALA A 150 -15.42 -11.52 10.84
N LEU A 151 -16.39 -11.77 9.96
CA LEU A 151 -17.69 -12.33 10.35
C LEU A 151 -17.57 -13.74 10.91
N GLU A 152 -16.76 -14.61 10.32
CA GLU A 152 -16.49 -15.98 10.81
C GLU A 152 -15.87 -15.95 12.20
N LEU A 153 -14.87 -15.11 12.42
CA LEU A 153 -14.21 -14.96 13.72
C LEU A 153 -15.18 -14.43 14.79
N LEU A 154 -16.04 -13.46 14.47
CA LEU A 154 -17.05 -12.94 15.38
C LEU A 154 -18.06 -14.04 15.80
N LYS A 155 -18.52 -14.85 14.84
CA LYS A 155 -19.44 -16.00 15.13
C LYS A 155 -18.76 -17.01 16.04
N SER A 156 -17.50 -17.34 15.80
CA SER A 156 -16.74 -18.31 16.62
C SER A 156 -16.53 -17.81 18.06
N GLN A 157 -16.38 -16.51 18.27
CA GLN A 157 -16.28 -15.92 19.61
C GLN A 157 -17.61 -15.97 20.38
N GLN A 158 -18.74 -15.84 19.68
CA GLN A 158 -20.07 -15.94 20.31
C GLN A 158 -20.45 -17.37 20.69
N SER A 159 -20.00 -18.37 19.93
CA SER A 159 -20.27 -19.80 20.20
C SER A 159 -19.47 -20.37 21.37
N LYS A 160 -18.46 -19.64 21.87
CA LYS A 160 -17.62 -20.05 23.02
C LYS A 160 -18.04 -19.41 24.36
N LYS A 161 -19.06 -18.57 24.32
CA LYS A 161 -19.69 -17.96 25.51
C LYS A 161 -21.00 -18.66 25.87
#